data_3d9904f47b427d4dbdcedb1676457bf7
#
_entry.id   3d9904f47b427d4dbdcedb1676457bf7
#
_cell.length_a   1.000
_cell.length_b   1.000
_cell.length_c   1.000
_cell.angle_alpha   90.00
_cell.angle_beta   90.00
_cell.angle_gamma   90.00
#
_symmetry.space_group_name_H-M   'P 1'
#
loop_
_entity.id
_entity.type
_entity.pdbx_description
1 polymer ?
#
loop_
_entity_poly.entity_id
_entity_poly.type
_entity_poly.pdbx_seq_one_letter_code
_entity_poly.pdbx_strand_id
1 'polypeptide(L)'
;MTIRATSCALGLILGAFGAGGFAAVSPDSSTLRFLEQRVRSDPLDCIALNRLSIGCISEMRETGDLAYLDRALQAARSSLAAVSAAQNPNGLAALAVAEFESHHFREALALARQAYGIDPRNTGALATVGDAELELGDYGEAEKTYTKLADEDSSPPVRARLAKLAEIKGDPAKAIALLRQNLGTDADSVWYQVRLGELYFRMGDLDKADEHYESARRLRGESYLVREHIAELRAAQGKFEEAIALYQKVVAMVPRAEFFQALGDLYVFTKRPDDARPWHDRALTAYLKSVAEGNAHYYHHLAGFYCDVRENPSEALRWARQDKTTRHSIYACDTLAWALYRNGEFASAAEEMTRALALGTRDAHLLFHAGMIFSRAGQIERGGQLLKQAMVVNPRYNSFHMHR
;
A
#
# COMPACT_ATOMS: atom_id res chain seq x y z
N MET A 1 -10.40 34.96 4.54
CA MET A 1 -9.04 34.44 4.54
C MET A 1 -9.10 33.10 3.85
N THR A 2 -8.87 33.11 2.54
CA THR A 2 -9.02 31.95 1.65
C THR A 2 -7.77 31.09 1.81
N ILE A 3 -7.89 30.01 2.58
CA ILE A 3 -6.84 28.98 2.67
C ILE A 3 -6.90 28.22 1.34
N ARG A 4 -5.96 28.53 0.44
CA ARG A 4 -5.72 27.67 -0.73
C ARG A 4 -5.07 26.38 -0.23
N ALA A 5 -5.85 25.32 -0.25
CA ALA A 5 -5.36 23.98 0.05
C ALA A 5 -4.59 23.47 -1.16
N THR A 6 -3.26 23.48 -1.06
CA THR A 6 -2.42 22.64 -1.92
C THR A 6 -2.08 21.40 -1.11
N SER A 7 -2.72 20.30 -1.42
CA SER A 7 -2.46 19.02 -0.78
C SER A 7 -1.22 18.40 -1.38
N CYS A 8 -0.24 18.10 -0.54
CA CYS A 8 0.70 17.03 -0.81
C CYS A 8 0.00 15.70 -0.46
N ALA A 9 -0.58 15.07 -1.45
CA ALA A 9 -0.90 13.66 -1.34
C ALA A 9 0.42 12.87 -1.46
N LEU A 10 1.26 12.93 -0.42
CA LEU A 10 2.00 11.71 -0.11
C LEU A 10 0.90 10.73 0.34
N GLY A 11 0.22 10.28 -0.72
CA GLY A 11 -0.70 9.18 -0.57
C GLY A 11 0.04 8.13 0.20
N LEU A 12 -0.59 7.71 1.28
CA LEU A 12 -0.41 6.38 1.77
C LEU A 12 0.16 5.54 0.64
N ILE A 13 1.49 5.31 0.65
CA ILE A 13 2.04 4.09 0.14
C ILE A 13 1.54 3.02 1.11
N LEU A 14 0.20 2.90 1.16
CA LEU A 14 -0.44 1.63 1.26
C LEU A 14 -0.20 1.04 -0.13
N GLY A 15 1.09 0.88 -0.46
CA GLY A 15 1.43 -0.16 -1.37
C GLY A 15 0.66 -1.34 -0.83
N ALA A 16 -0.07 -2.00 -1.67
CA ALA A 16 -0.55 -3.34 -1.44
C ALA A 16 0.67 -4.26 -1.22
N PHE A 17 1.45 -3.94 -0.20
CA PHE A 17 2.14 -4.96 0.54
C PHE A 17 1.00 -5.68 1.25
N GLY A 18 0.27 -6.44 0.46
CA GLY A 18 -0.52 -7.48 1.02
C GLY A 18 0.35 -8.06 2.11
N ALA A 19 -0.18 -8.22 3.30
CA ALA A 19 0.49 -8.92 4.36
C ALA A 19 0.78 -10.37 3.94
N GLY A 20 1.01 -10.60 2.66
CA GLY A 20 1.48 -11.78 1.97
C GLY A 20 2.89 -12.11 2.42
N GLY A 21 3.01 -12.35 3.72
CA GLY A 21 4.14 -13.02 4.25
C GLY A 21 4.01 -14.50 3.92
N PHE A 22 4.46 -14.88 2.74
CA PHE A 22 5.39 -15.98 2.82
C PHE A 22 6.62 -15.37 3.51
N ALA A 23 7.05 -15.93 4.64
CA ALA A 23 8.44 -15.92 5.04
C ALA A 23 9.19 -16.78 4.01
N ALA A 24 9.12 -16.41 2.75
CA ALA A 24 10.10 -16.72 1.78
C ALA A 24 11.23 -15.79 2.15
N VAL A 25 12.26 -16.31 2.79
CA VAL A 25 13.63 -15.83 2.59
C VAL A 25 13.64 -15.31 1.18
N SER A 26 13.84 -14.00 1.00
CA SER A 26 13.99 -13.39 -0.33
C SER A 26 14.87 -14.35 -1.10
N PRO A 27 14.39 -15.01 -2.15
CA PRO A 27 15.20 -16.00 -2.79
C PRO A 27 16.45 -15.26 -3.21
N ASP A 28 17.59 -15.61 -2.66
CA ASP A 28 18.87 -15.11 -3.10
C ASP A 28 18.82 -15.10 -4.63
N SER A 29 19.39 -14.08 -5.25
CA SER A 29 19.43 -13.94 -6.72
C SER A 29 19.93 -15.22 -7.41
N SER A 30 20.59 -16.11 -6.68
CA SER A 30 20.99 -17.45 -7.10
C SER A 30 19.80 -18.40 -7.23
N THR A 31 18.83 -18.35 -6.30
CA THR A 31 17.62 -19.17 -6.33
C THR A 31 16.74 -18.80 -7.52
N LEU A 32 16.54 -17.50 -7.80
CA LEU A 32 15.79 -17.08 -8.99
C LEU A 32 16.49 -17.53 -10.28
N ARG A 33 17.81 -17.32 -10.40
CA ARG A 33 18.57 -17.79 -11.57
C ARG A 33 18.49 -19.30 -11.74
N PHE A 34 18.54 -20.05 -10.66
CA PHE A 34 18.34 -21.50 -10.69
C PHE A 34 16.96 -21.88 -11.22
N LEU A 35 15.89 -21.25 -10.70
CA LEU A 35 14.52 -21.50 -11.17
C LEU A 35 14.33 -21.12 -12.63
N GLU A 36 14.88 -20.00 -13.07
CA GLU A 36 14.87 -19.57 -14.49
C GLU A 36 15.59 -20.57 -15.39
N GLN A 37 16.73 -21.08 -14.95
CA GLN A 37 17.47 -22.08 -15.72
C GLN A 37 16.69 -23.39 -15.82
N ARG A 38 16.05 -23.80 -14.72
CA ARG A 38 15.21 -25.00 -14.65
C ARG A 38 14.01 -24.88 -15.59
N VAL A 39 13.30 -23.76 -15.57
CA VAL A 39 12.17 -23.47 -16.48
C VAL A 39 12.62 -23.41 -17.94
N ARG A 40 13.82 -22.86 -18.23
CA ARG A 40 14.39 -22.91 -19.58
C ARG A 40 14.69 -24.32 -20.06
N SER A 41 15.13 -25.19 -19.17
CA SER A 41 15.43 -26.59 -19.50
C SER A 41 14.19 -27.46 -19.62
N ASP A 42 13.15 -27.18 -18.79
CA ASP A 42 11.84 -27.82 -18.84
C ASP A 42 10.73 -26.78 -18.66
N PRO A 43 10.20 -26.24 -19.77
CA PRO A 43 9.12 -25.25 -19.75
C PRO A 43 7.79 -25.75 -19.17
N LEU A 44 7.64 -27.07 -18.97
CA LEU A 44 6.44 -27.68 -18.39
C LEU A 44 6.60 -28.00 -16.89
N ASP A 45 7.75 -27.69 -16.28
CA ASP A 45 7.96 -27.88 -14.85
C ASP A 45 7.09 -26.90 -14.04
N CYS A 46 5.85 -27.31 -13.77
CA CYS A 46 4.89 -26.52 -13.03
C CYS A 46 5.37 -26.15 -11.60
N ILE A 47 6.18 -26.99 -10.96
CA ILE A 47 6.71 -26.74 -9.61
C ILE A 47 7.74 -25.59 -9.67
N ALA A 48 8.65 -25.62 -10.65
CA ALA A 48 9.61 -24.54 -10.85
C ALA A 48 8.92 -23.24 -11.24
N LEU A 49 7.90 -23.30 -12.12
CA LEU A 49 7.10 -22.14 -12.53
C LEU A 49 6.35 -21.50 -11.36
N ASN A 50 5.71 -22.31 -10.48
CA ASN A 50 5.03 -21.80 -9.28
C ASN A 50 6.01 -21.08 -8.35
N ARG A 51 7.17 -21.69 -8.10
CA ARG A 51 8.22 -21.09 -7.25
C ARG A 51 8.81 -19.83 -7.87
N LEU A 52 9.00 -19.82 -9.20
CA LEU A 52 9.49 -18.66 -9.92
C LEU A 52 8.53 -17.48 -9.80
N SER A 53 7.22 -17.72 -9.93
CA SER A 53 6.20 -16.69 -9.74
C SER A 53 6.30 -16.05 -8.36
N ILE A 54 6.28 -16.85 -7.30
CA ILE A 54 6.38 -16.35 -5.92
C ILE A 54 7.73 -15.65 -5.67
N GLY A 55 8.83 -16.20 -6.19
CA GLY A 55 10.15 -15.59 -6.09
C GLY A 55 10.21 -14.22 -6.77
N CYS A 56 9.58 -14.06 -7.92
CA CYS A 56 9.46 -12.77 -8.59
C CYS A 56 8.66 -11.76 -7.75
N ILE A 57 7.56 -12.16 -7.10
CA ILE A 57 6.83 -11.26 -6.18
C ILE A 57 7.72 -10.82 -5.01
N SER A 58 8.51 -11.72 -4.45
CA SER A 58 9.45 -11.37 -3.37
C SER A 58 10.50 -10.35 -3.85
N GLU A 59 11.09 -10.55 -5.02
CA GLU A 59 12.05 -9.60 -5.61
C GLU A 59 11.41 -8.24 -5.94
N MET A 60 10.20 -8.24 -6.47
CA MET A 60 9.46 -7.00 -6.70
C MET A 60 9.33 -6.19 -5.42
N ARG A 61 8.94 -6.83 -4.32
CA ARG A 61 8.77 -6.17 -3.02
C ARG A 61 10.10 -5.67 -2.46
N GLU A 62 11.18 -6.41 -2.70
CA GLU A 62 12.51 -6.05 -2.20
C GLU A 62 13.17 -4.94 -3.00
N THR A 63 13.08 -5.02 -4.33
CA THR A 63 13.77 -4.11 -5.25
C THR A 63 12.91 -2.91 -5.65
N GLY A 64 11.57 -3.02 -5.53
CA GLY A 64 10.62 -2.05 -6.07
C GLY A 64 10.46 -2.10 -7.59
N ASP A 65 11.11 -3.05 -8.29
CA ASP A 65 11.03 -3.18 -9.75
C ASP A 65 9.77 -3.95 -10.17
N LEU A 66 8.81 -3.24 -10.76
CA LEU A 66 7.54 -3.79 -11.21
C LEU A 66 7.68 -4.79 -12.38
N ALA A 67 8.80 -4.83 -13.09
CA ALA A 67 9.05 -5.83 -14.14
C ALA A 67 9.01 -7.27 -13.59
N TYR A 68 9.30 -7.45 -12.31
CA TYR A 68 9.14 -8.76 -11.66
C TYR A 68 7.66 -9.19 -11.52
N LEU A 69 6.71 -8.26 -11.45
CA LEU A 69 5.28 -8.60 -11.39
C LEU A 69 4.81 -9.23 -12.71
N ASP A 70 5.21 -8.67 -13.85
CA ASP A 70 4.91 -9.23 -15.17
C ASP A 70 5.49 -10.66 -15.32
N ARG A 71 6.70 -10.86 -14.82
CA ARG A 71 7.35 -12.18 -14.81
C ARG A 71 6.64 -13.17 -13.90
N ALA A 72 6.14 -12.72 -12.74
CA ALA A 72 5.36 -13.55 -11.83
C ALA A 72 4.05 -14.01 -12.47
N LEU A 73 3.31 -13.09 -13.09
CA LEU A 73 2.09 -13.38 -13.84
C LEU A 73 2.35 -14.39 -14.96
N GLN A 74 3.39 -14.16 -15.76
CA GLN A 74 3.76 -15.06 -16.85
C GLN A 74 4.09 -16.47 -16.34
N ALA A 75 4.91 -16.58 -15.29
CA ALA A 75 5.29 -17.86 -14.71
C ALA A 75 4.06 -18.64 -14.18
N ALA A 76 3.17 -17.97 -13.42
CA ALA A 76 1.96 -18.60 -12.90
C ALA A 76 1.01 -19.05 -14.01
N ARG A 77 0.79 -18.23 -15.04
CA ARG A 77 -0.04 -18.60 -16.20
C ARG A 77 0.57 -19.76 -16.99
N SER A 78 1.88 -19.76 -17.19
CA SER A 78 2.58 -20.90 -17.83
C SER A 78 2.46 -22.20 -17.03
N SER A 79 2.51 -22.12 -15.70
CA SER A 79 2.31 -23.27 -14.82
C SER A 79 0.92 -23.88 -14.97
N LEU A 80 -0.12 -23.05 -15.04
CA LEU A 80 -1.51 -23.49 -15.23
C LEU A 80 -1.80 -23.97 -16.65
N ALA A 81 -1.01 -23.54 -17.64
CA ALA A 81 -1.06 -24.09 -18.99
C ALA A 81 -0.38 -25.45 -19.07
N ALA A 82 0.69 -25.69 -18.30
CA ALA A 82 1.41 -26.98 -18.26
C ALA A 82 0.62 -28.06 -17.51
N VAL A 83 -0.01 -27.69 -16.38
CA VAL A 83 -0.80 -28.61 -15.54
C VAL A 83 -2.12 -27.97 -15.17
N SER A 84 -3.21 -28.70 -15.39
CA SER A 84 -4.56 -28.18 -15.15
C SER A 84 -4.76 -27.66 -13.72
N ALA A 85 -5.58 -26.63 -13.55
CA ALA A 85 -5.88 -26.01 -12.26
C ALA A 85 -6.30 -27.03 -11.18
N ALA A 86 -7.09 -28.04 -11.53
CA ALA A 86 -7.54 -29.09 -10.61
C ALA A 86 -6.39 -29.95 -10.03
N GLN A 87 -5.27 -30.03 -10.74
CA GLN A 87 -4.08 -30.77 -10.34
C GLN A 87 -2.94 -29.89 -9.84
N ASN A 88 -3.10 -28.54 -9.95
CA ASN A 88 -2.09 -27.57 -9.61
C ASN A 88 -2.66 -26.43 -8.73
N PRO A 89 -3.15 -26.71 -7.52
CA PRO A 89 -3.65 -25.69 -6.61
C PRO A 89 -2.58 -24.63 -6.25
N ASN A 90 -1.31 -25.01 -6.23
CA ASN A 90 -0.20 -24.07 -5.99
C ASN A 90 0.00 -23.08 -7.16
N GLY A 91 -0.28 -23.49 -8.40
CA GLY A 91 -0.29 -22.59 -9.56
C GLY A 91 -1.42 -21.55 -9.48
N LEU A 92 -2.62 -22.01 -9.05
CA LEU A 92 -3.73 -21.08 -8.76
C LEU A 92 -3.37 -20.10 -7.66
N ALA A 93 -2.78 -20.57 -6.56
CA ALA A 93 -2.36 -19.71 -5.45
C ALA A 93 -1.28 -18.71 -5.89
N ALA A 94 -0.30 -19.12 -6.69
CA ALA A 94 0.73 -18.24 -7.22
C ALA A 94 0.14 -17.16 -8.15
N LEU A 95 -0.81 -17.55 -9.04
CA LEU A 95 -1.51 -16.59 -9.89
C LEU A 95 -2.37 -15.63 -9.05
N ALA A 96 -3.06 -16.14 -8.02
CA ALA A 96 -3.87 -15.30 -7.13
C ALA A 96 -3.03 -14.22 -6.44
N VAL A 97 -1.84 -14.55 -5.95
CA VAL A 97 -0.91 -13.56 -5.36
C VAL A 97 -0.47 -12.53 -6.41
N ALA A 98 -0.11 -12.97 -7.61
CA ALA A 98 0.33 -12.06 -8.67
C ALA A 98 -0.81 -11.12 -9.15
N GLU A 99 -2.03 -11.62 -9.29
CA GLU A 99 -3.21 -10.80 -9.61
C GLU A 99 -3.56 -9.84 -8.46
N PHE A 100 -3.37 -10.25 -7.20
CA PHE A 100 -3.52 -9.37 -6.04
C PHE A 100 -2.54 -8.19 -6.09
N GLU A 101 -1.27 -8.44 -6.34
CA GLU A 101 -0.25 -7.39 -6.49
C GLU A 101 -0.51 -6.48 -7.71
N SER A 102 -1.22 -6.98 -8.71
CA SER A 102 -1.69 -6.22 -9.87
C SER A 102 -2.96 -5.40 -9.59
N HIS A 103 -3.50 -5.44 -8.36
CA HIS A 103 -4.77 -4.84 -7.93
C HIS A 103 -6.01 -5.40 -8.63
N HIS A 104 -5.94 -6.62 -9.16
CA HIS A 104 -7.09 -7.37 -9.67
C HIS A 104 -7.71 -8.22 -8.55
N PHE A 105 -8.21 -7.54 -7.50
CA PHE A 105 -8.60 -8.19 -6.24
C PHE A 105 -9.75 -9.19 -6.38
N ARG A 106 -10.70 -8.97 -7.28
CA ARG A 106 -11.79 -9.94 -7.52
C ARG A 106 -11.30 -11.21 -8.16
N GLU A 107 -10.38 -11.11 -9.10
CA GLU A 107 -9.76 -12.24 -9.76
C GLU A 107 -8.85 -13.01 -8.80
N ALA A 108 -8.04 -12.28 -8.03
CA ALA A 108 -7.24 -12.85 -6.96
C ALA A 108 -8.09 -13.63 -5.96
N LEU A 109 -9.23 -13.07 -5.52
CA LEU A 109 -10.17 -13.73 -4.61
C LEU A 109 -10.73 -15.03 -5.21
N ALA A 110 -11.14 -15.00 -6.47
CA ALA A 110 -11.71 -16.17 -7.16
C ALA A 110 -10.66 -17.31 -7.27
N LEU A 111 -9.45 -16.97 -7.72
CA LEU A 111 -8.36 -17.92 -7.87
C LEU A 111 -7.90 -18.49 -6.51
N ALA A 112 -7.78 -17.64 -5.50
CA ALA A 112 -7.39 -18.07 -4.16
C ALA A 112 -8.43 -18.98 -3.51
N ARG A 113 -9.74 -18.67 -3.65
CA ARG A 113 -10.83 -19.56 -3.19
C ARG A 113 -10.83 -20.89 -3.91
N GLN A 114 -10.56 -20.91 -5.22
CA GLN A 114 -10.44 -22.14 -5.98
C GLN A 114 -9.24 -22.97 -5.50
N ALA A 115 -8.07 -22.35 -5.31
CA ALA A 115 -6.88 -23.03 -4.81
C ALA A 115 -7.13 -23.65 -3.43
N TYR A 116 -7.71 -22.90 -2.49
CA TYR A 116 -8.04 -23.36 -1.14
C TYR A 116 -9.13 -24.44 -1.14
N GLY A 117 -10.11 -24.35 -2.06
CA GLY A 117 -11.14 -25.38 -2.22
C GLY A 117 -10.59 -26.73 -2.68
N ILE A 118 -9.51 -26.75 -3.47
CA ILE A 118 -8.82 -27.95 -3.94
C ILE A 118 -7.87 -28.49 -2.86
N ASP A 119 -7.07 -27.64 -2.23
CA ASP A 119 -6.19 -28.01 -1.10
C ASP A 119 -6.45 -27.09 0.11
N PRO A 120 -7.29 -27.52 1.06
CA PRO A 120 -7.58 -26.75 2.28
C PRO A 120 -6.39 -26.56 3.23
N ARG A 121 -5.27 -27.21 2.99
CA ARG A 121 -4.03 -27.01 3.76
C ARG A 121 -3.18 -25.87 3.19
N ASN A 122 -3.59 -25.28 2.07
CA ASN A 122 -2.88 -24.16 1.46
C ASN A 122 -3.22 -22.85 2.20
N THR A 123 -2.55 -22.63 3.34
CA THR A 123 -2.72 -21.42 4.17
C THR A 123 -2.35 -20.14 3.41
N GLY A 124 -1.45 -20.23 2.41
CA GLY A 124 -1.11 -19.11 1.53
C GLY A 124 -2.29 -18.68 0.64
N ALA A 125 -3.05 -19.63 0.10
CA ALA A 125 -4.26 -19.33 -0.63
C ALA A 125 -5.32 -18.70 0.30
N LEU A 126 -5.53 -19.27 1.50
CA LEU A 126 -6.44 -18.69 2.49
C LEU A 126 -6.05 -17.27 2.90
N ALA A 127 -4.74 -17.01 3.05
CA ALA A 127 -4.23 -15.67 3.33
C ALA A 127 -4.60 -14.68 2.21
N THR A 128 -4.43 -15.09 0.94
CA THR A 128 -4.79 -14.25 -0.23
C THR A 128 -6.30 -14.02 -0.31
N VAL A 129 -7.15 -14.99 0.11
CA VAL A 129 -8.60 -14.77 0.23
C VAL A 129 -8.87 -13.61 1.18
N GLY A 130 -8.34 -13.64 2.40
CA GLY A 130 -8.54 -12.58 3.38
C GLY A 130 -7.99 -11.21 2.94
N ASP A 131 -6.81 -11.21 2.29
CA ASP A 131 -6.19 -9.99 1.75
C ASP A 131 -7.08 -9.35 0.67
N ALA A 132 -7.63 -10.16 -0.24
CA ALA A 132 -8.53 -9.68 -1.30
C ALA A 132 -9.89 -9.23 -0.75
N GLU A 133 -10.48 -9.94 0.22
CA GLU A 133 -11.70 -9.53 0.92
C GLU A 133 -11.52 -8.17 1.59
N LEU A 134 -10.36 -7.92 2.21
CA LEU A 134 -10.04 -6.64 2.85
C LEU A 134 -10.02 -5.48 1.83
N GLU A 135 -9.38 -5.65 0.67
CA GLU A 135 -9.32 -4.62 -0.37
C GLU A 135 -10.68 -4.42 -1.09
N LEU A 136 -11.48 -5.47 -1.17
CA LEU A 136 -12.86 -5.40 -1.67
C LEU A 136 -13.84 -4.77 -0.68
N GLY A 137 -13.41 -4.47 0.57
CA GLY A 137 -14.23 -3.88 1.61
C GLY A 137 -15.11 -4.88 2.36
N ASP A 138 -14.92 -6.17 2.13
CA ASP A 138 -15.66 -7.26 2.78
C ASP A 138 -15.04 -7.60 4.15
N TYR A 139 -14.91 -6.58 5.02
CA TYR A 139 -14.16 -6.67 6.28
C TYR A 139 -14.65 -7.74 7.23
N GLY A 140 -15.95 -8.03 7.23
CA GLY A 140 -16.52 -9.11 8.03
C GLY A 140 -16.07 -10.49 7.58
N GLU A 141 -15.93 -10.71 6.28
CA GLU A 141 -15.40 -11.95 5.72
C GLU A 141 -13.89 -12.02 5.92
N ALA A 142 -13.16 -10.93 5.67
CA ALA A 142 -11.72 -10.86 5.94
C ALA A 142 -11.38 -11.21 7.40
N GLU A 143 -12.18 -10.72 8.36
CA GLU A 143 -12.00 -11.06 9.79
C GLU A 143 -12.20 -12.56 10.06
N LYS A 144 -13.25 -13.17 9.49
CA LYS A 144 -13.49 -14.62 9.60
C LYS A 144 -12.35 -15.42 8.96
N THR A 145 -11.93 -15.01 7.77
CA THR A 145 -10.83 -15.65 7.04
C THR A 145 -9.52 -15.59 7.81
N TYR A 146 -9.17 -14.41 8.36
CA TYR A 146 -7.94 -14.27 9.16
C TYR A 146 -8.01 -14.97 10.51
N THR A 147 -9.19 -15.05 11.12
CA THR A 147 -9.38 -15.83 12.35
C THR A 147 -9.14 -17.31 12.07
N LYS A 148 -9.76 -17.85 11.02
CA LYS A 148 -9.54 -19.22 10.58
C LYS A 148 -8.08 -19.49 10.24
N LEU A 149 -7.43 -18.57 9.53
CA LEU A 149 -6.01 -18.67 9.20
C LEU A 149 -5.14 -18.72 10.47
N ALA A 150 -5.47 -17.91 11.49
CA ALA A 150 -4.73 -17.88 12.76
C ALA A 150 -4.91 -19.14 13.62
N ASP A 151 -6.02 -19.84 13.45
CA ASP A 151 -6.23 -21.16 14.09
C ASP A 151 -5.34 -22.26 13.47
N GLU A 152 -5.00 -22.11 12.18
CA GLU A 152 -4.19 -23.08 11.42
C GLU A 152 -2.70 -22.70 11.39
N ASP A 153 -2.36 -21.41 11.47
CA ASP A 153 -1.01 -20.87 11.31
C ASP A 153 -0.78 -19.65 12.22
N SER A 154 0.12 -19.76 13.16
CA SER A 154 0.52 -18.66 14.07
C SER A 154 1.79 -17.94 13.63
N SER A 155 2.15 -18.03 12.35
CA SER A 155 3.38 -17.43 11.80
C SER A 155 3.37 -15.89 11.84
N PRO A 156 4.54 -15.24 11.76
CA PRO A 156 4.65 -13.79 11.70
C PRO A 156 3.78 -13.13 10.63
N PRO A 157 3.65 -13.67 9.40
CA PRO A 157 2.78 -13.12 8.37
C PRO A 157 1.29 -13.11 8.74
N VAL A 158 0.82 -14.12 9.46
CA VAL A 158 -0.57 -14.17 9.92
C VAL A 158 -0.83 -13.10 10.98
N ARG A 159 0.10 -12.94 11.95
CA ARG A 159 0.01 -11.87 12.94
C ARG A 159 0.03 -10.47 12.29
N ALA A 160 0.79 -10.29 11.20
CA ALA A 160 0.80 -9.03 10.46
C ALA A 160 -0.55 -8.69 9.82
N ARG A 161 -1.29 -9.68 9.30
CA ARG A 161 -2.65 -9.51 8.78
C ARG A 161 -3.64 -9.13 9.87
N LEU A 162 -3.56 -9.82 11.02
CA LEU A 162 -4.37 -9.47 12.19
C LEU A 162 -4.05 -8.05 12.71
N ALA A 163 -2.77 -7.64 12.66
CA ALA A 163 -2.35 -6.29 13.01
C ALA A 163 -2.95 -5.25 12.04
N LYS A 164 -2.92 -5.52 10.72
CA LYS A 164 -3.54 -4.65 9.72
C LYS A 164 -5.05 -4.52 9.94
N LEU A 165 -5.73 -5.62 10.21
CA LEU A 165 -7.16 -5.59 10.51
C LEU A 165 -7.46 -4.77 11.79
N ALA A 166 -6.64 -4.94 12.85
CA ALA A 166 -6.77 -4.17 14.08
C ALA A 166 -6.56 -2.66 13.84
N GLU A 167 -5.56 -2.28 13.05
CA GLU A 167 -5.30 -0.90 12.63
C GLU A 167 -6.53 -0.29 11.92
N ILE A 168 -7.07 -0.97 10.92
CA ILE A 168 -8.23 -0.53 10.14
C ILE A 168 -9.48 -0.40 11.04
N LYS A 169 -9.63 -1.26 12.04
CA LYS A 169 -10.70 -1.21 13.05
C LYS A 169 -10.44 -0.21 14.16
N GLY A 170 -9.42 0.64 14.05
CA GLY A 170 -9.14 1.73 15.01
C GLY A 170 -8.48 1.29 16.31
N ASP A 171 -7.87 0.10 16.35
CA ASP A 171 -7.09 -0.41 17.49
C ASP A 171 -5.58 -0.49 17.18
N PRO A 172 -4.87 0.65 17.12
CA PRO A 172 -3.44 0.66 16.86
C PRO A 172 -2.63 0.01 17.99
N ALA A 173 -3.14 -0.03 19.22
CA ALA A 173 -2.46 -0.69 20.34
C ALA A 173 -2.36 -2.20 20.12
N LYS A 174 -3.45 -2.84 19.70
CA LYS A 174 -3.48 -4.24 19.32
C LYS A 174 -2.58 -4.52 18.11
N ALA A 175 -2.62 -3.64 17.09
CA ALA A 175 -1.75 -3.76 15.93
C ALA A 175 -0.27 -3.77 16.32
N ILE A 176 0.15 -2.82 17.15
CA ILE A 176 1.53 -2.74 17.68
C ILE A 176 1.89 -4.00 18.47
N ALA A 177 1.00 -4.46 19.36
CA ALA A 177 1.25 -5.65 20.17
C ALA A 177 1.49 -6.91 19.32
N LEU A 178 0.70 -7.08 18.24
CA LEU A 178 0.85 -8.18 17.29
C LEU A 178 2.16 -8.09 16.49
N LEU A 179 2.50 -6.92 15.97
CA LEU A 179 3.73 -6.74 15.19
C LEU A 179 4.99 -6.91 16.05
N ARG A 180 4.97 -6.48 17.30
CA ARG A 180 6.11 -6.66 18.22
C ARG A 180 6.47 -8.12 18.46
N GLN A 181 5.50 -9.04 18.41
CA GLN A 181 5.76 -10.47 18.53
C GLN A 181 6.57 -11.05 17.35
N ASN A 182 6.68 -10.29 16.26
CA ASN A 182 7.41 -10.70 15.07
C ASN A 182 8.85 -10.16 15.03
N LEU A 183 9.24 -9.40 16.06
CA LEU A 183 10.59 -8.82 16.10
C LEU A 183 11.61 -9.90 16.47
N GLY A 184 12.65 -10.01 15.66
CA GLY A 184 13.82 -10.84 15.86
C GLY A 184 15.10 -10.08 15.49
N THR A 185 16.19 -10.79 15.35
CA THR A 185 17.50 -10.26 14.96
C THR A 185 17.87 -10.56 13.51
N ASP A 186 16.97 -11.17 12.76
CA ASP A 186 17.13 -11.59 11.37
C ASP A 186 16.64 -10.52 10.37
N ALA A 187 16.97 -10.75 9.11
CA ALA A 187 16.57 -9.85 8.01
C ALA A 187 15.04 -9.77 7.83
N ASP A 188 14.29 -10.78 8.23
CA ASP A 188 12.83 -10.78 8.13
C ASP A 188 12.19 -9.77 9.08
N SER A 189 12.89 -9.42 10.16
CA SER A 189 12.46 -8.39 11.11
C SER A 189 12.44 -6.98 10.52
N VAL A 190 13.14 -6.71 9.41
CA VAL A 190 13.20 -5.39 8.76
C VAL A 190 11.80 -4.88 8.42
N TRP A 191 10.99 -5.73 7.79
CA TRP A 191 9.63 -5.36 7.41
C TRP A 191 8.75 -5.02 8.63
N TYR A 192 8.87 -5.81 9.70
CA TYR A 192 8.10 -5.56 10.94
C TYR A 192 8.56 -4.31 11.67
N GLN A 193 9.87 -4.00 11.63
CA GLN A 193 10.39 -2.74 12.15
C GLN A 193 9.83 -1.55 11.35
N VAL A 194 9.83 -1.63 10.02
CA VAL A 194 9.24 -0.58 9.17
C VAL A 194 7.74 -0.40 9.50
N ARG A 195 6.98 -1.47 9.58
CA ARG A 195 5.54 -1.40 9.90
C ARG A 195 5.24 -0.81 11.28
N LEU A 196 6.06 -1.11 12.28
CA LEU A 196 5.95 -0.47 13.60
C LEU A 196 6.29 1.01 13.53
N GLY A 197 7.35 1.36 12.79
CA GLY A 197 7.70 2.76 12.53
C GLY A 197 6.57 3.54 11.90
N GLU A 198 5.91 2.98 10.88
CA GLU A 198 4.75 3.60 10.22
C GLU A 198 3.55 3.80 11.18
N LEU A 199 3.24 2.82 12.01
CA LEU A 199 2.16 2.96 13.00
C LEU A 199 2.46 4.11 13.98
N TYR A 200 3.68 4.18 14.51
CA TYR A 200 4.08 5.28 15.40
C TYR A 200 4.11 6.62 14.67
N PHE A 201 4.59 6.64 13.43
CA PHE A 201 4.60 7.82 12.59
C PHE A 201 3.16 8.39 12.38
N ARG A 202 2.20 7.53 12.03
CA ARG A 202 0.79 7.92 11.87
C ARG A 202 0.14 8.41 13.17
N MET A 203 0.63 7.92 14.32
CA MET A 203 0.22 8.40 15.63
C MET A 203 0.96 9.67 16.06
N GLY A 204 1.88 10.19 15.26
CA GLY A 204 2.68 11.38 15.57
C GLY A 204 3.80 11.16 16.59
N ASP A 205 4.07 9.90 16.96
CA ASP A 205 5.19 9.53 17.84
C ASP A 205 6.45 9.35 16.99
N LEU A 206 7.01 10.49 16.55
CA LEU A 206 8.14 10.50 15.61
C LEU A 206 9.42 9.92 16.22
N ASP A 207 9.57 9.95 17.54
CA ASP A 207 10.74 9.42 18.21
C ASP A 207 10.74 7.88 18.14
N LYS A 208 9.60 7.24 18.45
CA LYS A 208 9.47 5.78 18.27
C LYS A 208 9.50 5.36 16.80
N ALA A 209 8.96 6.16 15.90
CA ALA A 209 9.09 5.90 14.47
C ALA A 209 10.57 5.87 14.06
N ASP A 210 11.37 6.84 14.52
CA ASP A 210 12.82 6.91 14.27
C ASP A 210 13.56 5.69 14.84
N GLU A 211 13.26 5.28 16.08
CA GLU A 211 13.84 4.09 16.71
C GLU A 211 13.63 2.82 15.88
N HIS A 212 12.42 2.63 15.36
CA HIS A 212 12.07 1.47 14.56
C HIS A 212 12.70 1.52 13.15
N TYR A 213 12.67 2.66 12.47
CA TYR A 213 13.32 2.82 11.16
C TYR A 213 14.83 2.69 11.25
N GLU A 214 15.47 3.22 12.29
CA GLU A 214 16.89 3.03 12.54
C GLU A 214 17.24 1.57 12.89
N SER A 215 16.33 0.85 13.55
CA SER A 215 16.49 -0.59 13.78
C SER A 215 16.40 -1.37 12.47
N ALA A 216 15.45 -1.04 11.59
CA ALA A 216 15.37 -1.61 10.25
C ALA A 216 16.64 -1.34 9.43
N ARG A 217 17.18 -0.11 9.50
CA ARG A 217 18.42 0.27 8.82
C ARG A 217 19.63 -0.52 9.31
N ARG A 218 19.73 -0.78 10.62
CA ARG A 218 20.81 -1.61 11.18
C ARG A 218 20.76 -3.07 10.72
N LEU A 219 19.56 -3.61 10.51
CA LEU A 219 19.37 -5.01 10.08
C LEU A 219 19.69 -5.22 8.61
N ARG A 220 19.38 -4.28 7.74
CA ARG A 220 19.48 -4.47 6.27
C ARG A 220 20.25 -3.37 5.51
N GLY A 221 20.74 -2.34 6.17
CA GLY A 221 21.56 -1.31 5.53
C GLY A 221 20.78 -0.46 4.52
N GLU A 222 21.18 -0.50 3.26
CA GLU A 222 20.79 0.42 2.20
C GLU A 222 19.51 -0.03 1.43
N SER A 223 18.43 -0.42 2.12
CA SER A 223 17.13 -0.69 1.49
C SER A 223 16.47 0.63 1.05
N TYR A 224 15.89 0.66 -0.16
CA TYR A 224 15.10 1.81 -0.62
C TYR A 224 13.90 2.08 0.28
N LEU A 225 13.21 1.01 0.71
CA LEU A 225 12.04 1.07 1.58
C LEU A 225 12.36 1.76 2.91
N VAL A 226 13.42 1.33 3.58
CA VAL A 226 13.84 1.93 4.86
C VAL A 226 14.25 3.39 4.67
N ARG A 227 14.97 3.69 3.58
CA ARG A 227 15.44 5.06 3.28
C ARG A 227 14.26 5.98 2.97
N GLU A 228 13.26 5.50 2.28
CA GLU A 228 12.05 6.25 1.95
C GLU A 228 11.31 6.65 3.24
N HIS A 229 11.04 5.73 4.14
CA HIS A 229 10.39 6.02 5.42
C HIS A 229 11.22 6.96 6.31
N ILE A 230 12.54 6.84 6.30
CA ILE A 230 13.41 7.81 7.00
C ILE A 230 13.28 9.19 6.35
N ALA A 231 13.24 9.28 5.02
CA ALA A 231 13.05 10.56 4.33
C ALA A 231 11.73 11.23 4.70
N GLU A 232 10.66 10.46 4.72
CA GLU A 232 9.33 10.89 5.15
C GLU A 232 9.36 11.40 6.61
N LEU A 233 9.98 10.63 7.51
CA LEU A 233 10.15 11.03 8.89
C LEU A 233 10.96 12.32 9.04
N ARG A 234 12.07 12.49 8.31
CA ARG A 234 12.87 13.73 8.33
C ARG A 234 12.04 14.93 7.86
N ALA A 235 11.18 14.76 6.85
CA ALA A 235 10.24 15.79 6.42
C ALA A 235 9.27 16.17 7.54
N ALA A 236 8.66 15.19 8.21
CA ALA A 236 7.76 15.41 9.34
C ALA A 236 8.46 16.07 10.56
N GLN A 237 9.76 15.84 10.72
CA GLN A 237 10.59 16.52 11.72
C GLN A 237 11.01 17.95 11.31
N GLY A 238 10.64 18.41 10.11
CA GLY A 238 11.05 19.71 9.57
C GLY A 238 12.47 19.75 9.00
N LYS A 239 13.13 18.60 8.86
CA LYS A 239 14.49 18.47 8.32
C LYS A 239 14.45 18.29 6.80
N PHE A 240 13.94 19.30 6.10
CA PHE A 240 13.55 19.19 4.69
C PHE A 240 14.72 18.93 3.74
N GLU A 241 15.88 19.54 3.95
CA GLU A 241 17.05 19.32 3.08
C GLU A 241 17.61 17.89 3.24
N GLU A 242 17.55 17.33 4.45
CA GLU A 242 17.89 15.93 4.69
C GLU A 242 16.90 14.98 4.00
N ALA A 243 15.61 15.29 4.09
CA ALA A 243 14.56 14.53 3.43
C ALA A 243 14.73 14.56 1.89
N ILE A 244 14.98 15.74 1.30
CA ILE A 244 15.25 15.90 -0.14
C ILE A 244 16.45 15.04 -0.56
N ALA A 245 17.55 15.12 0.18
CA ALA A 245 18.76 14.34 -0.13
C ALA A 245 18.51 12.82 -0.06
N LEU A 246 17.68 12.36 0.89
CA LEU A 246 17.28 10.96 1.02
C LEU A 246 16.36 10.53 -0.14
N TYR A 247 15.35 11.32 -0.48
CA TYR A 247 14.47 11.01 -1.63
C TYR A 247 15.22 11.01 -2.96
N GLN A 248 16.20 11.90 -3.15
CA GLN A 248 17.07 11.85 -4.35
C GLN A 248 17.80 10.51 -4.46
N LYS A 249 18.28 9.95 -3.32
CA LYS A 249 18.90 8.61 -3.30
C LYS A 249 17.87 7.52 -3.58
N VAL A 250 16.65 7.61 -3.01
CA VAL A 250 15.56 6.65 -3.27
C VAL A 250 15.22 6.63 -4.76
N VAL A 251 15.03 7.79 -5.37
CA VAL A 251 14.74 7.93 -6.81
C VAL A 251 15.86 7.37 -7.70
N ALA A 252 17.11 7.51 -7.27
CA ALA A 252 18.26 6.93 -7.99
C ALA A 252 18.31 5.40 -7.89
N MET A 253 17.83 4.83 -6.78
CA MET A 253 17.76 3.38 -6.58
C MET A 253 16.55 2.78 -7.30
N VAL A 254 15.38 3.40 -7.13
CA VAL A 254 14.08 2.92 -7.59
C VAL A 254 13.31 4.10 -8.20
N PRO A 255 13.31 4.25 -9.54
CA PRO A 255 12.70 5.39 -10.21
C PRO A 255 11.18 5.23 -10.38
N ARG A 256 10.43 5.15 -9.28
CA ARG A 256 8.97 4.99 -9.26
C ARG A 256 8.26 6.33 -9.22
N ALA A 257 7.05 6.35 -9.74
CA ALA A 257 6.23 7.56 -9.90
C ALA A 257 5.93 8.25 -8.56
N GLU A 258 5.59 7.49 -7.53
CA GLU A 258 5.29 8.00 -6.20
C GLU A 258 6.50 8.68 -5.54
N PHE A 259 7.72 8.20 -5.78
CA PHE A 259 8.92 8.83 -5.24
C PHE A 259 9.28 10.12 -6.00
N PHE A 260 9.00 10.17 -7.31
CA PHE A 260 9.10 11.42 -8.06
C PHE A 260 8.11 12.46 -7.51
N GLN A 261 6.85 12.05 -7.25
CA GLN A 261 5.86 12.93 -6.66
C GLN A 261 6.30 13.43 -5.29
N ALA A 262 6.71 12.54 -4.38
CA ALA A 262 7.17 12.87 -3.04
C ALA A 262 8.30 13.92 -3.04
N LEU A 263 9.28 13.76 -3.94
CA LEU A 263 10.36 14.71 -4.08
C LEU A 263 9.89 16.07 -4.63
N GLY A 264 8.98 16.06 -5.61
CA GLY A 264 8.36 17.27 -6.13
C GLY A 264 7.57 18.03 -5.05
N ASP A 265 6.79 17.29 -4.27
CA ASP A 265 5.97 17.83 -3.18
C ASP A 265 6.85 18.47 -2.09
N LEU A 266 7.99 17.88 -1.75
CA LEU A 266 8.97 18.48 -0.84
C LEU A 266 9.52 19.81 -1.37
N TYR A 267 9.82 19.90 -2.66
CA TYR A 267 10.25 21.16 -3.26
C TYR A 267 9.15 22.22 -3.23
N VAL A 268 7.89 21.87 -3.50
CA VAL A 268 6.75 22.80 -3.33
C VAL A 268 6.66 23.28 -1.89
N PHE A 269 6.74 22.32 -0.94
CA PHE A 269 6.65 22.62 0.48
C PHE A 269 7.75 23.57 0.96
N THR A 270 8.94 23.41 0.45
CA THR A 270 10.10 24.27 0.75
C THR A 270 10.14 25.55 -0.11
N LYS A 271 9.01 25.89 -0.79
CA LYS A 271 8.85 27.09 -1.64
C LYS A 271 9.80 27.14 -2.84
N ARG A 272 10.08 25.99 -3.42
CA ARG A 272 10.94 25.80 -4.60
C ARG A 272 10.14 25.20 -5.77
N PRO A 273 9.09 25.87 -6.28
CA PRO A 273 8.17 25.27 -7.28
C PRO A 273 8.85 24.99 -8.62
N ASP A 274 9.89 25.73 -8.99
CA ASP A 274 10.62 25.47 -10.24
C ASP A 274 11.44 24.19 -10.17
N ASP A 275 11.98 23.84 -8.99
CA ASP A 275 12.66 22.57 -8.76
C ASP A 275 11.65 21.42 -8.68
N ALA A 276 10.41 21.67 -8.26
CA ALA A 276 9.35 20.64 -8.16
C ALA A 276 8.82 20.18 -9.53
N ARG A 277 8.69 21.13 -10.48
CA ARG A 277 8.03 20.87 -11.77
C ARG A 277 8.59 19.66 -12.53
N PRO A 278 9.90 19.50 -12.70
CA PRO A 278 10.45 18.34 -13.42
C PRO A 278 10.10 17.00 -12.77
N TRP A 279 10.00 16.98 -11.43
CA TRP A 279 9.66 15.76 -10.68
C TRP A 279 8.20 15.41 -10.81
N HIS A 280 7.30 16.40 -10.72
CA HIS A 280 5.86 16.20 -10.94
C HIS A 280 5.57 15.77 -12.39
N ASP A 281 6.29 16.32 -13.39
CA ASP A 281 6.14 15.89 -14.78
C ASP A 281 6.57 14.44 -14.98
N ARG A 282 7.68 14.03 -14.34
CA ARG A 282 8.13 12.62 -14.35
C ARG A 282 7.14 11.70 -13.66
N ALA A 283 6.59 12.12 -12.51
CA ALA A 283 5.58 11.35 -11.78
C ALA A 283 4.34 11.12 -12.65
N LEU A 284 3.77 12.19 -13.20
CA LEU A 284 2.58 12.09 -14.04
C LEU A 284 2.82 11.23 -15.29
N THR A 285 3.97 11.40 -15.95
CA THR A 285 4.34 10.58 -17.13
C THR A 285 4.42 9.10 -16.76
N ALA A 286 5.03 8.76 -15.63
CA ALA A 286 5.16 7.38 -15.19
C ALA A 286 3.81 6.77 -14.76
N TYR A 287 2.95 7.54 -14.06
CA TYR A 287 1.60 7.11 -13.72
C TYR A 287 0.77 6.80 -14.97
N LEU A 288 0.74 7.74 -15.93
CA LEU A 288 -0.06 7.59 -17.15
C LEU A 288 0.46 6.46 -18.04
N LYS A 289 1.78 6.29 -18.11
CA LYS A 289 2.39 5.17 -18.85
C LYS A 289 1.94 3.82 -18.26
N SER A 290 2.07 3.64 -16.95
CA SER A 290 1.69 2.40 -16.26
C SER A 290 0.21 2.06 -16.48
N VAL A 291 -0.67 3.06 -16.40
CA VAL A 291 -2.10 2.86 -16.63
C VAL A 291 -2.40 2.52 -18.09
N ALA A 292 -1.68 3.13 -19.05
CA ALA A 292 -1.82 2.82 -20.47
C ALA A 292 -1.37 1.37 -20.80
N GLU A 293 -0.48 0.81 -19.99
CA GLU A 293 -0.05 -0.60 -20.03
C GLU A 293 -1.04 -1.56 -19.35
N GLY A 294 -2.15 -1.04 -18.81
CA GLY A 294 -3.21 -1.83 -18.18
C GLY A 294 -3.07 -2.03 -16.66
N ASN A 295 -2.11 -1.37 -16.03
CA ASN A 295 -1.86 -1.52 -14.60
C ASN A 295 -2.82 -0.66 -13.75
N ALA A 296 -3.64 -1.30 -12.91
CA ALA A 296 -4.57 -0.62 -12.01
C ALA A 296 -3.88 0.03 -10.78
N HIS A 297 -2.64 -0.33 -10.50
CA HIS A 297 -1.89 0.08 -9.31
C HIS A 297 -1.91 1.59 -9.04
N TYR A 298 -1.88 2.42 -10.08
CA TYR A 298 -1.76 3.87 -9.92
C TYR A 298 -3.07 4.67 -10.04
N TYR A 299 -4.24 4.05 -10.08
CA TYR A 299 -5.50 4.79 -10.19
C TYR A 299 -5.70 5.78 -9.05
N HIS A 300 -5.51 5.35 -7.79
CA HIS A 300 -5.65 6.24 -6.64
C HIS A 300 -4.56 7.32 -6.56
N HIS A 301 -3.34 7.01 -7.00
CA HIS A 301 -2.26 8.01 -7.08
C HIS A 301 -2.59 9.11 -8.08
N LEU A 302 -3.11 8.75 -9.27
CA LEU A 302 -3.58 9.71 -10.26
C LEU A 302 -4.72 10.57 -9.73
N ALA A 303 -5.68 9.96 -9.02
CA ALA A 303 -6.76 10.71 -8.38
C ALA A 303 -6.20 11.75 -7.41
N GLY A 304 -5.32 11.36 -6.49
CA GLY A 304 -4.66 12.27 -5.55
C GLY A 304 -3.80 13.32 -6.24
N PHE A 305 -3.02 12.93 -7.25
CA PHE A 305 -2.19 13.87 -8.02
C PHE A 305 -3.02 14.98 -8.68
N TYR A 306 -4.16 14.64 -9.26
CA TYR A 306 -5.07 15.62 -9.86
C TYR A 306 -5.94 16.37 -8.83
N CYS A 307 -6.11 15.85 -7.62
CA CYS A 307 -6.72 16.60 -6.53
C CYS A 307 -5.82 17.74 -6.06
N ASP A 308 -4.50 17.49 -5.96
CA ASP A 308 -3.69 18.23 -5.01
C ASP A 308 -2.38 18.78 -5.60
N VAL A 309 -1.85 18.14 -6.64
CA VAL A 309 -0.57 18.53 -7.27
C VAL A 309 -0.82 19.34 -8.56
N ARG A 310 -1.60 18.76 -9.45
CA ARG A 310 -1.96 19.40 -10.74
C ARG A 310 -3.47 19.48 -10.83
N GLU A 311 -4.05 20.42 -10.09
CA GLU A 311 -5.49 20.55 -9.89
C GLU A 311 -6.29 20.40 -11.18
N ASN A 312 -6.97 19.26 -11.29
CA ASN A 312 -7.93 18.94 -12.34
C ASN A 312 -9.04 18.07 -11.74
N PRO A 313 -10.08 18.68 -11.15
CA PRO A 313 -11.13 17.95 -10.45
C PRO A 313 -11.81 16.88 -11.31
N SER A 314 -11.99 17.11 -12.59
CA SER A 314 -12.63 16.14 -13.50
C SER A 314 -11.76 14.90 -13.70
N GLU A 315 -10.45 15.05 -13.90
CA GLU A 315 -9.51 13.93 -13.99
C GLU A 315 -9.38 13.21 -12.64
N ALA A 316 -9.30 13.96 -11.53
CA ALA A 316 -9.29 13.39 -10.19
C ALA A 316 -10.49 12.46 -9.98
N LEU A 317 -11.69 12.93 -10.31
CA LEU A 317 -12.93 12.17 -10.18
C LEU A 317 -12.97 10.96 -11.13
N ARG A 318 -12.48 11.11 -12.35
CA ARG A 318 -12.38 10.00 -13.31
C ARG A 318 -11.54 8.87 -12.76
N TRP A 319 -10.34 9.18 -12.25
CA TRP A 319 -9.42 8.18 -11.73
C TRP A 319 -9.89 7.58 -10.39
N ALA A 320 -10.48 8.38 -9.50
CA ALA A 320 -11.07 7.86 -8.27
C ALA A 320 -12.24 6.90 -8.54
N ARG A 321 -13.09 7.17 -9.53
CA ARG A 321 -14.14 6.24 -9.96
C ARG A 321 -13.56 4.98 -10.58
N GLN A 322 -12.47 5.09 -11.35
CA GLN A 322 -11.78 3.94 -11.91
C GLN A 322 -11.19 3.06 -10.80
N ASP A 323 -10.56 3.65 -9.79
CA ASP A 323 -10.06 2.93 -8.60
C ASP A 323 -11.17 2.14 -7.89
N LYS A 324 -12.36 2.75 -7.75
CA LYS A 324 -13.55 2.10 -7.17
C LYS A 324 -14.08 0.92 -7.97
N THR A 325 -13.68 0.72 -9.23
CA THR A 325 -14.04 -0.50 -9.98
C THR A 325 -13.23 -1.72 -9.53
N THR A 326 -12.03 -1.50 -8.98
CA THR A 326 -11.11 -2.56 -8.58
C THR A 326 -11.19 -2.87 -7.09
N ARG A 327 -11.39 -1.86 -6.24
CA ARG A 327 -11.41 -2.01 -4.78
C ARG A 327 -12.48 -1.14 -4.11
N HIS A 328 -12.91 -1.55 -2.91
CA HIS A 328 -13.95 -0.87 -2.13
C HIS A 328 -13.51 -0.61 -0.68
N SER A 329 -12.20 -0.67 -0.42
CA SER A 329 -11.66 -0.40 0.91
C SER A 329 -11.97 1.01 1.39
N ILE A 330 -11.83 1.24 2.71
CA ILE A 330 -12.06 2.56 3.32
C ILE A 330 -11.22 3.64 2.64
N TYR A 331 -10.02 3.29 2.18
CA TYR A 331 -9.13 4.22 1.48
C TYR A 331 -9.59 4.52 0.05
N ALA A 332 -10.17 3.55 -0.65
CA ALA A 332 -10.79 3.80 -1.95
C ALA A 332 -12.05 4.68 -1.81
N CYS A 333 -12.80 4.52 -0.72
CA CYS A 333 -13.91 5.41 -0.39
C CYS A 333 -13.41 6.83 -0.06
N ASP A 334 -12.31 6.97 0.69
CA ASP A 334 -11.69 8.27 0.99
C ASP A 334 -11.19 8.97 -0.29
N THR A 335 -10.46 8.24 -1.14
CA THR A 335 -9.99 8.77 -2.44
C THR A 335 -11.14 9.33 -3.29
N LEU A 336 -12.24 8.57 -3.39
CA LEU A 336 -13.42 9.04 -4.14
C LEU A 336 -14.10 10.21 -3.45
N ALA A 337 -14.23 10.16 -2.11
CA ALA A 337 -14.83 11.25 -1.34
C ALA A 337 -14.03 12.56 -1.50
N TRP A 338 -12.70 12.48 -1.46
CA TRP A 338 -11.85 13.64 -1.67
C TRP A 338 -11.94 14.19 -3.09
N ALA A 339 -11.93 13.33 -4.12
CA ALA A 339 -12.11 13.74 -5.50
C ALA A 339 -13.48 14.40 -5.74
N LEU A 340 -14.57 13.88 -5.15
CA LEU A 340 -15.89 14.50 -5.17
C LEU A 340 -15.89 15.87 -4.48
N TYR A 341 -15.24 15.98 -3.32
CA TYR A 341 -15.07 17.25 -2.60
C TYR A 341 -14.36 18.29 -3.47
N ARG A 342 -13.24 17.91 -4.11
CA ARG A 342 -12.48 18.79 -5.00
C ARG A 342 -13.27 19.19 -6.25
N ASN A 343 -14.21 18.35 -6.68
CA ASN A 343 -15.14 18.63 -7.79
C ASN A 343 -16.38 19.45 -7.35
N GLY A 344 -16.55 19.76 -6.07
CA GLY A 344 -17.67 20.53 -5.55
C GLY A 344 -18.93 19.72 -5.24
N GLU A 345 -18.90 18.39 -5.36
CA GLU A 345 -20.00 17.46 -5.12
C GLU A 345 -20.06 17.08 -3.62
N PHE A 346 -20.28 18.07 -2.74
CA PHE A 346 -20.11 17.90 -1.29
C PHE A 346 -21.06 16.89 -0.64
N ALA A 347 -22.28 16.76 -1.14
CA ALA A 347 -23.23 15.77 -0.62
C ALA A 347 -22.77 14.34 -0.93
N SER A 348 -22.41 14.05 -2.19
CA SER A 348 -21.87 12.74 -2.59
C SER A 348 -20.55 12.43 -1.90
N ALA A 349 -19.68 13.44 -1.70
CA ALA A 349 -18.46 13.30 -0.92
C ALA A 349 -18.72 12.86 0.53
N ALA A 350 -19.73 13.44 1.19
CA ALA A 350 -20.11 13.09 2.56
C ALA A 350 -20.67 11.65 2.65
N GLU A 351 -21.38 11.18 1.64
CA GLU A 351 -21.88 9.80 1.57
C GLU A 351 -20.71 8.80 1.47
N GLU A 352 -19.78 9.02 0.54
CA GLU A 352 -18.59 8.14 0.40
C GLU A 352 -17.70 8.21 1.66
N MET A 353 -17.51 9.40 2.22
CA MET A 353 -16.75 9.55 3.46
C MET A 353 -17.40 8.84 4.65
N THR A 354 -18.74 8.76 4.70
CA THR A 354 -19.45 7.99 5.72
C THR A 354 -19.09 6.49 5.63
N ARG A 355 -18.93 5.97 4.41
CA ARG A 355 -18.48 4.58 4.18
C ARG A 355 -17.01 4.40 4.61
N ALA A 356 -16.16 5.37 4.29
CA ALA A 356 -14.75 5.35 4.72
C ALA A 356 -14.57 5.30 6.24
N LEU A 357 -15.47 5.95 6.99
CA LEU A 357 -15.43 6.00 8.45
C LEU A 357 -16.14 4.82 9.14
N ALA A 358 -16.75 3.89 8.40
CA ALA A 358 -17.66 2.88 8.99
C ALA A 358 -17.00 1.94 10.00
N LEU A 359 -15.67 1.76 9.93
CA LEU A 359 -14.91 0.88 10.83
C LEU A 359 -14.37 1.58 12.08
N GLY A 360 -14.53 2.90 12.19
CA GLY A 360 -13.96 3.67 13.29
C GLY A 360 -12.43 3.81 13.22
N THR A 361 -11.87 3.71 12.01
CA THR A 361 -10.43 3.82 11.77
C THR A 361 -9.87 5.11 12.34
N ARG A 362 -8.80 5.00 13.12
CA ARG A 362 -8.10 6.12 13.75
C ARG A 362 -6.91 6.53 12.91
N ASP A 363 -7.19 7.15 11.79
CA ASP A 363 -6.20 7.70 10.85
C ASP A 363 -6.39 9.21 10.73
N ALA A 364 -5.35 9.99 10.98
CA ALA A 364 -5.44 11.45 11.01
C ALA A 364 -5.77 12.04 9.63
N HIS A 365 -5.27 11.43 8.55
CA HIS A 365 -5.55 11.85 7.18
C HIS A 365 -7.03 11.65 6.82
N LEU A 366 -7.54 10.44 7.07
CA LEU A 366 -8.95 10.12 6.87
C LEU A 366 -9.88 11.03 7.66
N LEU A 367 -9.54 11.28 8.94
CA LEU A 367 -10.32 12.17 9.82
C LEU A 367 -10.26 13.63 9.36
N PHE A 368 -9.14 14.07 8.80
CA PHE A 368 -9.00 15.42 8.25
C PHE A 368 -9.87 15.59 6.99
N HIS A 369 -9.77 14.68 6.02
CA HIS A 369 -10.64 14.68 4.85
C HIS A 369 -12.11 14.70 5.26
N ALA A 370 -12.49 13.84 6.20
CA ALA A 370 -13.84 13.79 6.73
C ALA A 370 -14.27 15.13 7.34
N GLY A 371 -13.40 15.75 8.13
CA GLY A 371 -13.66 17.05 8.72
C GLY A 371 -13.91 18.15 7.69
N MET A 372 -13.10 18.20 6.65
CA MET A 372 -13.25 19.15 5.55
C MET A 372 -14.52 18.90 4.75
N ILE A 373 -14.79 17.65 4.39
CA ILE A 373 -15.95 17.24 3.60
C ILE A 373 -17.25 17.52 4.33
N PHE A 374 -17.40 17.06 5.58
CA PHE A 374 -18.63 17.28 6.35
C PHE A 374 -18.88 18.75 6.64
N SER A 375 -17.84 19.55 6.90
CA SER A 375 -17.98 21.00 7.07
C SER A 375 -18.55 21.66 5.82
N ARG A 376 -18.06 21.30 4.62
CA ARG A 376 -18.56 21.83 3.35
C ARG A 376 -19.94 21.29 2.96
N ALA A 377 -20.28 20.08 3.42
CA ALA A 377 -21.61 19.50 3.24
C ALA A 377 -22.65 20.05 4.25
N GLY A 378 -22.33 21.11 5.02
CA GLY A 378 -23.23 21.76 5.97
C GLY A 378 -23.26 21.12 7.36
N GLN A 379 -22.50 20.06 7.62
CA GLN A 379 -22.40 19.38 8.93
C GLN A 379 -21.23 19.95 9.75
N ILE A 380 -21.27 21.26 10.03
CA ILE A 380 -20.14 22.04 10.57
C ILE A 380 -19.64 21.49 11.91
N GLU A 381 -20.55 21.16 12.82
CA GLU A 381 -20.18 20.63 14.14
C GLU A 381 -19.47 19.28 14.04
N ARG A 382 -20.01 18.36 13.23
CA ARG A 382 -19.40 17.06 12.95
C ARG A 382 -18.02 17.22 12.30
N GLY A 383 -17.91 18.08 11.31
CA GLY A 383 -16.65 18.38 10.65
C GLY A 383 -15.60 18.93 11.62
N GLY A 384 -15.98 19.88 12.47
CA GLY A 384 -15.10 20.44 13.50
C GLY A 384 -14.64 19.41 14.54
N GLN A 385 -15.51 18.47 14.92
CA GLN A 385 -15.14 17.37 15.81
C GLN A 385 -14.11 16.43 15.17
N LEU A 386 -14.30 16.08 13.90
CA LEU A 386 -13.38 15.20 13.16
C LEU A 386 -12.00 15.84 12.95
N LEU A 387 -11.94 17.15 12.65
CA LEU A 387 -10.67 17.88 12.61
C LEU A 387 -9.94 17.85 13.95
N LYS A 388 -10.66 18.02 15.07
CA LYS A 388 -10.07 17.87 16.42
C LYS A 388 -9.59 16.45 16.67
N GLN A 389 -10.34 15.45 16.25
CA GLN A 389 -9.94 14.05 16.38
C GLN A 389 -8.69 13.74 15.56
N ALA A 390 -8.55 14.27 14.33
CA ALA A 390 -7.34 14.14 13.54
C ALA A 390 -6.11 14.64 14.31
N MET A 391 -6.22 15.81 14.96
CA MET A 391 -5.15 16.38 15.78
C MET A 391 -4.86 15.60 17.07
N VAL A 392 -5.85 14.88 17.61
CA VAL A 392 -5.65 13.97 18.76
C VAL A 392 -4.93 12.70 18.33
N VAL A 393 -5.28 12.15 17.15
CA VAL A 393 -4.62 10.95 16.60
C VAL A 393 -3.17 11.25 16.24
N ASN A 394 -2.92 12.37 15.57
CA ASN A 394 -1.59 12.81 15.23
C ASN A 394 -1.44 14.33 15.48
N PRO A 395 -0.86 14.72 16.63
CA PRO A 395 -0.66 16.15 16.95
C PRO A 395 0.29 16.87 15.97
N ARG A 396 1.03 16.13 15.18
CA ARG A 396 1.94 16.65 14.15
C ARG A 396 1.35 16.57 12.77
N TYR A 397 0.05 16.30 12.68
CA TYR A 397 -0.64 16.21 11.39
C TYR A 397 -0.56 17.50 10.57
N ASN A 398 -0.32 18.69 11.11
CA ASN A 398 -0.09 19.96 10.38
C ASN A 398 1.33 20.17 9.83
N SER A 399 2.20 19.17 9.87
CA SER A 399 3.53 19.20 9.24
C SER A 399 3.43 18.76 7.78
N PHE A 400 4.46 18.18 7.23
CA PHE A 400 4.63 17.91 5.80
C PHE A 400 3.51 17.05 5.13
N HIS A 401 2.88 16.10 5.83
CA HIS A 401 1.80 15.28 5.26
C HIS A 401 0.46 15.95 5.21
N MET A 402 0.47 17.21 5.43
CA MET A 402 -0.75 17.88 5.59
C MET A 402 -1.11 18.64 4.40
N HIS A 403 -2.35 18.51 4.12
CA HIS A 403 -3.05 19.28 3.14
C HIS A 403 -2.84 20.76 3.43
N ARG A 404 -2.26 21.45 2.55
CA ARG A 404 -2.11 22.89 2.55
C ARG A 404 -3.32 23.57 1.94
#